data_31e85bf8457eb2568b9c270736b8e56c
#
_entry.id   31e85bf8457eb2568b9c270736b8e56c
#
_cell.length_a   1.000
_cell.length_b   1.000
_cell.length_c   1.000
_cell.angle_alpha   90.00
_cell.angle_beta   90.00
_cell.angle_gamma   90.00
#
_symmetry.space_group_name_H-M   'P 1'
#
loop_
_entity.id
_entity.type
_entity.pdbx_description
1 polymer ?
#
loop_
_entity_poly.entity_id
_entity_poly.type
_entity_poly.pdbx_seq_one_letter_code
_entity_poly.pdbx_strand_id
1 'polypeptide(L)'
;FNYSYKASETTFQLMTQVSGRAGRHDKEGQVYIQTYTPEHYAIEYSKSQLYEPFYHKEMMVRKQFEYPPFYYLTLVQVTHENVMLASEYAKLATDWLRENLSSTTMVIGPTSSAISKIQNRYRYQCLIKYKKEPILVEKLQQLIKIYRTEWIKKGIILTIDLDPSTIL
;
A
#
# COMPACT_ATOMS: atom_id res chain seq x y z
N PHE A 1 -11.77 -1.24 6.96
CA PHE A 1 -10.39 -0.79 7.17
C PHE A 1 -9.76 -0.51 5.81
N ASN A 2 -9.28 0.71 5.62
CA ASN A 2 -8.53 1.06 4.41
C ASN A 2 -7.04 0.87 4.75
N TYR A 3 -6.45 -0.15 4.19
CA TYR A 3 -5.05 -0.53 4.43
C TYR A 3 -4.09 0.21 3.47
N SER A 4 -4.33 1.44 3.19
CA SER A 4 -3.48 2.30 2.38
C SER A 4 -2.69 3.24 3.29
N TYR A 5 -1.43 3.51 2.96
CA TYR A 5 -0.68 4.57 3.64
C TYR A 5 -1.33 5.96 3.43
N LYS A 6 -2.24 6.08 2.45
CA LYS A 6 -3.06 7.28 2.17
C LYS A 6 -4.38 7.30 2.95
N ALA A 7 -4.66 6.32 3.83
CA ALA A 7 -5.97 6.21 4.49
C ALA A 7 -6.35 7.45 5.29
N SER A 8 -5.41 8.01 6.04
CA SER A 8 -5.62 9.23 6.82
C SER A 8 -5.92 10.43 5.94
N GLU A 9 -5.19 10.59 4.84
CA GLU A 9 -5.43 11.65 3.85
C GLU A 9 -6.80 11.51 3.21
N THR A 10 -7.16 10.31 2.78
CA THR A 10 -8.48 10.02 2.20
C THR A 10 -9.60 10.33 3.21
N THR A 11 -9.41 9.96 4.47
CA THR A 11 -10.36 10.25 5.55
C THR A 11 -10.53 11.76 5.75
N PHE A 12 -9.41 12.49 5.87
CA PHE A 12 -9.45 13.95 6.02
C PHE A 12 -10.17 14.61 4.84
N GLN A 13 -9.84 14.24 3.60
CA GLN A 13 -10.47 14.78 2.39
C GLN A 13 -11.96 14.53 2.35
N LEU A 14 -12.40 13.29 2.63
CA LEU A 14 -13.82 12.95 2.66
C LEU A 14 -14.58 13.70 3.74
N MET A 15 -14.03 13.80 4.96
CA MET A 15 -14.67 14.52 6.06
C MET A 15 -14.79 16.01 5.77
N THR A 16 -13.73 16.63 5.23
CA THR A 16 -13.74 18.04 4.82
C THR A 16 -14.76 18.29 3.70
N GLN A 17 -14.82 17.38 2.73
CA GLN A 17 -15.80 17.49 1.62
C GLN A 17 -17.24 17.40 2.11
N VAL A 18 -17.55 16.49 3.02
CA VAL A 18 -18.89 16.33 3.59
C VAL A 18 -19.25 17.54 4.44
N SER A 19 -18.33 18.00 5.31
CA SER A 19 -18.52 19.16 6.17
C SER A 19 -18.76 20.45 5.38
N GLY A 20 -18.07 20.63 4.26
CA GLY A 20 -18.28 21.78 3.38
C GLY A 20 -19.62 21.81 2.63
N ARG A 21 -20.38 20.72 2.68
CA ARG A 21 -21.75 20.67 2.10
C ARG A 21 -22.84 20.92 3.11
N ALA A 22 -22.55 20.87 4.40
CA ALA A 22 -23.50 21.21 5.46
C ALA A 22 -23.66 22.73 5.54
N GLY A 23 -24.90 23.21 5.70
CA GLY A 23 -25.19 24.66 5.85
C GLY A 23 -25.28 25.41 4.52
N ARG A 24 -26.16 24.99 3.62
CA ARG A 24 -26.55 25.79 2.46
C ARG A 24 -27.79 26.62 2.79
N HIS A 25 -27.82 27.88 2.34
CA HIS A 25 -28.83 28.89 2.65
C HIS A 25 -28.97 29.10 4.17
N ASP A 26 -28.91 30.24 4.71
CA ASP A 26 -29.16 30.79 6.07
C ASP A 26 -29.40 29.80 7.26
N LYS A 27 -29.09 28.52 7.11
CA LYS A 27 -29.18 27.49 8.14
C LYS A 27 -27.81 26.91 8.44
N GLU A 28 -27.42 26.93 9.70
CA GLU A 28 -26.25 26.20 10.17
C GLU A 28 -26.46 24.71 9.97
N GLY A 29 -25.57 24.08 9.20
CA GLY A 29 -25.55 22.65 9.03
C GLY A 29 -24.68 21.97 10.08
N GLN A 30 -25.13 20.83 10.58
CA GLN A 30 -24.34 20.00 11.49
C GLN A 30 -24.00 18.67 10.80
N VAL A 31 -22.76 18.23 10.96
CA VAL A 31 -22.28 16.93 10.48
C VAL A 31 -21.91 16.08 11.69
N TYR A 32 -22.47 14.89 11.76
CA TYR A 32 -22.15 13.90 12.80
C TYR A 32 -21.29 12.80 12.20
N ILE A 33 -20.11 12.57 12.81
CA ILE A 33 -19.17 11.53 12.39
C ILE A 33 -19.17 10.44 13.46
N GLN A 34 -19.59 9.24 13.09
CA GLN A 34 -19.50 8.06 13.96
C GLN A 34 -18.19 7.32 13.69
N THR A 35 -17.37 7.13 14.71
CA THR A 35 -16.06 6.49 14.62
C THR A 35 -15.68 5.79 15.90
N TYR A 36 -14.81 4.76 15.81
CA TYR A 36 -14.23 4.09 16.98
C TYR A 36 -12.98 4.83 17.54
N THR A 37 -12.41 5.76 16.76
CA THR A 37 -11.18 6.49 17.11
C THR A 37 -11.37 7.99 16.87
N PRO A 38 -12.25 8.66 17.67
CA PRO A 38 -12.56 10.07 17.47
C PRO A 38 -11.37 11.01 17.66
N GLU A 39 -10.34 10.55 18.37
CA GLU A 39 -9.07 11.24 18.66
C GLU A 39 -8.06 11.13 17.50
N HIS A 40 -8.37 10.40 16.42
CA HIS A 40 -7.46 10.28 15.29
C HIS A 40 -7.26 11.64 14.62
N TYR A 41 -6.01 12.05 14.42
CA TYR A 41 -5.65 13.38 13.90
C TYR A 41 -6.35 13.76 12.59
N ALA A 42 -6.63 12.80 11.68
CA ALA A 42 -7.38 13.08 10.46
C ALA A 42 -8.81 13.54 10.75
N ILE A 43 -9.43 13.01 11.80
CA ILE A 43 -10.77 13.39 12.23
C ILE A 43 -10.73 14.71 12.99
N GLU A 44 -9.79 14.88 13.91
CA GLU A 44 -9.66 16.12 14.69
C GLU A 44 -9.42 17.33 13.82
N TYR A 45 -8.46 17.26 12.90
CA TYR A 45 -8.19 18.38 11.99
C TYR A 45 -9.31 18.61 10.96
N SER A 46 -10.07 17.58 10.60
CA SER A 46 -11.23 17.75 9.69
C SER A 46 -12.38 18.53 10.33
N LYS A 47 -12.56 18.43 11.67
CA LYS A 47 -13.59 19.22 12.41
C LYS A 47 -13.41 20.72 12.21
N SER A 48 -12.17 21.19 12.19
CA SER A 48 -11.83 22.61 12.05
C SER A 48 -11.34 22.94 10.64
N GLN A 49 -11.39 21.99 9.71
CA GLN A 49 -10.91 22.12 8.33
C GLN A 49 -9.45 22.63 8.23
N LEU A 50 -8.62 22.22 9.19
CA LEU A 50 -7.23 22.67 9.30
C LEU A 50 -6.31 21.81 8.43
N TYR A 51 -6.16 22.19 7.17
CA TYR A 51 -5.33 21.46 6.21
C TYR A 51 -3.84 21.48 6.57
N GLU A 52 -3.26 22.63 6.89
CA GLU A 52 -1.82 22.73 7.16
C GLU A 52 -1.37 21.89 8.37
N PRO A 53 -2.03 21.96 9.55
CA PRO A 53 -1.71 21.08 10.67
C PRO A 53 -1.87 19.60 10.33
N PHE A 54 -2.93 19.25 9.58
CA PHE A 54 -3.10 17.87 9.09
C PHE A 54 -1.93 17.45 8.21
N TYR A 55 -1.57 18.26 7.21
CA TYR A 55 -0.45 17.99 6.29
C TYR A 55 0.87 17.76 7.05
N HIS A 56 1.20 18.64 7.99
CA HIS A 56 2.42 18.48 8.78
C HIS A 56 2.43 17.20 9.59
N LYS A 57 1.31 16.85 10.23
CA LYS A 57 1.20 15.61 10.99
C LYS A 57 1.30 14.38 10.10
N GLU A 58 0.60 14.40 8.96
CA GLU A 58 0.64 13.31 7.97
C GLU A 58 2.07 13.09 7.45
N MET A 59 2.79 14.16 7.11
CA MET A 59 4.17 14.06 6.63
C MET A 59 5.12 13.52 7.71
N MET A 60 4.95 13.91 8.96
CA MET A 60 5.71 13.32 10.07
C MET A 60 5.48 11.81 10.18
N VAL A 61 4.23 11.38 10.13
CA VAL A 61 3.86 9.96 10.19
C VAL A 61 4.47 9.20 9.00
N ARG A 62 4.32 9.72 7.78
CA ARG A 62 4.88 9.08 6.58
C ARG A 62 6.40 8.99 6.65
N LYS A 63 7.08 10.01 7.14
CA LYS A 63 8.54 9.98 7.33
C LYS A 63 8.95 8.93 8.34
N GLN A 64 8.25 8.85 9.48
CA GLN A 64 8.53 7.90 10.54
C GLN A 64 8.35 6.44 10.07
N PHE A 65 7.31 6.18 9.28
CA PHE A 65 7.00 4.83 8.78
C PHE A 65 7.59 4.55 7.38
N GLU A 66 8.45 5.45 6.88
CA GLU A 66 9.15 5.25 5.61
C GLU A 66 8.20 5.06 4.42
N TYR A 67 7.19 5.94 4.32
CA TYR A 67 6.23 5.97 3.22
C TYR A 67 6.49 7.13 2.25
N PRO A 68 5.89 7.10 1.05
CA PRO A 68 5.96 8.21 0.11
C PRO A 68 5.47 9.54 0.74
N PRO A 69 6.11 10.67 0.42
CA PRO A 69 7.13 10.88 -0.61
C PRO A 69 8.58 10.61 -0.16
N PHE A 70 8.82 10.14 1.06
CA PHE A 70 10.17 9.95 1.62
C PHE A 70 10.84 8.67 1.13
N TYR A 71 10.05 7.65 0.80
CA TYR A 71 10.47 6.38 0.23
C TYR A 71 9.60 6.04 -0.98
N TYR A 72 10.17 5.32 -1.92
CA TYR A 72 9.44 4.69 -3.02
C TYR A 72 9.01 3.28 -2.63
N LEU A 73 7.92 2.83 -3.21
CA LEU A 73 7.35 1.51 -2.95
C LEU A 73 7.17 0.77 -4.27
N THR A 74 7.42 -0.53 -4.23
CA THR A 74 7.07 -1.46 -5.29
C THR A 74 6.46 -2.70 -4.66
N LEU A 75 5.28 -3.09 -5.11
CA LEU A 75 4.58 -4.28 -4.65
C LEU A 75 4.76 -5.40 -5.66
N VAL A 76 5.22 -6.55 -5.20
CA VAL A 76 5.30 -7.78 -5.99
C VAL A 76 4.31 -8.77 -5.40
N GLN A 77 3.36 -9.23 -6.21
CA GLN A 77 2.33 -10.16 -5.78
C GLN A 77 2.38 -11.44 -6.59
N VAL A 78 2.22 -12.55 -5.89
CA VAL A 78 2.16 -13.90 -6.47
C VAL A 78 0.81 -14.51 -6.11
N THR A 79 0.13 -15.08 -7.12
CA THR A 79 -1.16 -15.72 -6.91
C THR A 79 -1.22 -17.12 -7.53
N HIS A 80 -1.91 -18.03 -6.85
CA HIS A 80 -2.20 -19.39 -7.33
C HIS A 80 -3.46 -19.95 -6.67
N GLU A 81 -4.14 -20.90 -7.32
CA GLU A 81 -5.31 -21.61 -6.76
C GLU A 81 -4.93 -22.52 -5.60
N ASN A 82 -3.71 -23.03 -5.58
CA ASN A 82 -3.14 -23.80 -4.47
C ASN A 82 -2.37 -22.86 -3.55
N VAL A 83 -2.72 -22.83 -2.27
CA VAL A 83 -2.11 -21.96 -1.25
C VAL A 83 -0.62 -22.24 -1.05
N MET A 84 -0.22 -23.51 -1.10
CA MET A 84 1.18 -23.89 -0.92
C MET A 84 2.05 -23.37 -2.05
N LEU A 85 1.59 -23.51 -3.31
CA LEU A 85 2.29 -22.99 -4.47
C LEU A 85 2.34 -21.45 -4.46
N ALA A 86 1.25 -20.77 -4.07
CA ALA A 86 1.25 -19.32 -3.94
C ALA A 86 2.30 -18.84 -2.92
N SER A 87 2.35 -19.48 -1.75
CA SER A 87 3.33 -19.17 -0.70
C SER A 87 4.77 -19.48 -1.12
N GLU A 88 5.00 -20.66 -1.70
CA GLU A 88 6.32 -21.09 -2.16
C GLU A 88 6.92 -20.14 -3.20
N TYR A 89 6.15 -19.80 -4.24
CA TYR A 89 6.62 -18.92 -5.30
C TYR A 89 6.73 -17.46 -4.86
N ALA A 90 5.90 -17.02 -3.93
CA ALA A 90 6.09 -15.72 -3.28
C ALA A 90 7.40 -15.67 -2.48
N LYS A 91 7.74 -16.76 -1.78
CA LYS A 91 9.03 -16.88 -1.07
C LYS A 91 10.19 -16.87 -2.05
N LEU A 92 10.12 -17.65 -3.13
CA LEU A 92 11.16 -17.66 -4.16
C LEU A 92 11.39 -16.26 -4.76
N ALA A 93 10.31 -15.54 -5.11
CA ALA A 93 10.41 -14.17 -5.62
C ALA A 93 11.04 -13.22 -4.59
N THR A 94 10.61 -13.31 -3.34
CA THR A 94 11.10 -12.43 -2.26
C THR A 94 12.58 -12.68 -1.96
N ASP A 95 12.99 -13.93 -1.85
CA ASP A 95 14.39 -14.28 -1.59
C ASP A 95 15.29 -13.87 -2.77
N TRP A 96 14.85 -14.12 -3.99
CA TRP A 96 15.57 -13.67 -5.19
C TRP A 96 15.74 -12.12 -5.22
N LEU A 97 14.72 -11.37 -4.86
CA LEU A 97 14.79 -9.90 -4.78
C LEU A 97 15.78 -9.45 -3.69
N ARG A 98 15.78 -10.09 -2.52
CA ARG A 98 16.73 -9.78 -1.45
C ARG A 98 18.19 -10.01 -1.87
N GLU A 99 18.44 -11.07 -2.62
CA GLU A 99 19.78 -11.41 -3.10
C GLU A 99 20.28 -10.51 -4.24
N ASN A 100 19.36 -9.92 -5.01
CA ASN A 100 19.69 -9.19 -6.23
C ASN A 100 19.54 -7.67 -6.13
N LEU A 101 18.91 -7.14 -5.06
CA LEU A 101 18.79 -5.71 -4.81
C LEU A 101 19.86 -5.23 -3.82
N SER A 102 20.05 -3.92 -3.75
CA SER A 102 21.03 -3.30 -2.84
C SER A 102 20.66 -3.57 -1.37
N SER A 103 21.67 -3.66 -0.52
CA SER A 103 21.50 -3.87 0.93
C SER A 103 20.73 -2.74 1.64
N THR A 104 20.68 -1.55 1.03
CA THR A 104 19.89 -0.39 1.51
C THR A 104 18.43 -0.44 1.11
N THR A 105 18.04 -1.37 0.22
CA THR A 105 16.65 -1.58 -0.20
C THR A 105 16.01 -2.62 0.71
N MET A 106 14.87 -2.27 1.30
CA MET A 106 14.12 -3.17 2.16
C MET A 106 13.16 -4.02 1.33
N VAL A 107 13.26 -5.34 1.48
CA VAL A 107 12.33 -6.31 0.90
C VAL A 107 11.56 -6.98 2.03
N ILE A 108 10.30 -6.58 2.20
CA ILE A 108 9.45 -6.97 3.32
C ILE A 108 8.46 -8.05 2.85
N GLY A 109 8.39 -9.13 3.58
CA GLY A 109 7.54 -10.30 3.24
C GLY A 109 8.36 -11.57 3.04
N PRO A 110 7.82 -12.63 2.38
CA PRO A 110 6.45 -12.63 1.84
C PRO A 110 5.38 -12.71 2.93
N THR A 111 4.23 -12.13 2.67
CA THR A 111 3.06 -12.22 3.55
C THR A 111 1.79 -12.45 2.73
N SER A 112 0.77 -13.04 3.36
CA SER A 112 -0.55 -13.11 2.75
C SER A 112 -1.09 -11.71 2.53
N SER A 113 -1.70 -11.45 1.38
CA SER A 113 -2.43 -10.20 1.16
C SER A 113 -3.61 -10.08 2.13
N ALA A 114 -4.05 -8.86 2.48
CA ALA A 114 -5.16 -8.66 3.42
C ALA A 114 -6.47 -9.30 2.92
N ILE A 115 -6.70 -9.28 1.61
CA ILE A 115 -7.69 -10.15 0.99
C ILE A 115 -6.93 -11.35 0.45
N SER A 116 -6.82 -12.39 1.28
CA SER A 116 -5.98 -13.56 1.04
C SER A 116 -6.41 -14.41 -0.15
N LYS A 117 -7.68 -14.29 -0.58
CA LYS A 117 -8.22 -15.06 -1.71
C LYS A 117 -9.20 -14.21 -2.54
N ILE A 118 -8.95 -14.09 -3.85
CA ILE A 118 -9.84 -13.44 -4.82
C ILE A 118 -9.97 -14.36 -6.02
N GLN A 119 -11.21 -14.53 -6.56
CA GLN A 119 -11.48 -15.36 -7.73
C GLN A 119 -10.85 -16.77 -7.64
N ASN A 120 -10.99 -17.38 -6.48
CA ASN A 120 -10.43 -18.69 -6.16
C ASN A 120 -8.89 -18.78 -6.18
N ARG A 121 -8.15 -17.67 -6.15
CA ARG A 121 -6.69 -17.64 -6.11
C ARG A 121 -6.21 -17.03 -4.78
N TYR A 122 -5.29 -17.74 -4.13
CA TYR A 122 -4.58 -17.25 -2.95
C TYR A 122 -3.53 -16.22 -3.36
N ARG A 123 -3.37 -15.20 -2.55
CA ARG A 123 -2.53 -14.02 -2.83
C ARG A 123 -1.48 -13.84 -1.75
N TYR A 124 -0.22 -13.90 -2.14
CA TYR A 124 0.93 -13.54 -1.33
C TYR A 124 1.70 -12.41 -1.98
N GLN A 125 2.38 -11.62 -1.17
CA GLN A 125 3.06 -10.44 -1.66
C GLN A 125 4.31 -10.11 -0.87
N CYS A 126 5.24 -9.40 -1.50
CA CYS A 126 6.31 -8.69 -0.84
C CYS A 126 6.31 -7.22 -1.26
N LEU A 127 6.76 -6.36 -0.34
CA LEU A 127 6.88 -4.92 -0.54
C LEU A 127 8.36 -4.55 -0.59
N ILE A 128 8.75 -3.84 -1.64
CA ILE A 128 10.09 -3.27 -1.81
C ILE A 128 10.01 -1.81 -1.42
N LYS A 129 10.80 -1.37 -0.41
CA LYS A 129 10.93 0.03 0.02
C LYS A 129 12.35 0.51 -0.24
N TYR A 130 12.49 1.67 -0.89
CA TYR A 130 13.79 2.21 -1.24
C TYR A 130 13.75 3.74 -1.38
N LYS A 131 14.89 4.38 -1.13
CA LYS A 131 15.11 5.80 -1.49
C LYS A 131 15.73 5.93 -2.87
N LYS A 132 16.69 5.05 -3.16
CA LYS A 132 17.39 4.98 -4.44
C LYS A 132 17.78 3.53 -4.71
N GLU A 133 17.29 2.98 -5.81
CA GLU A 133 17.62 1.63 -6.26
C GLU A 133 17.78 1.64 -7.79
N PRO A 134 18.98 2.00 -8.30
CA PRO A 134 19.18 2.21 -9.74
C PRO A 134 19.02 0.94 -10.58
N ILE A 135 19.20 -0.23 -9.98
CA ILE A 135 19.10 -1.53 -10.67
C ILE A 135 17.69 -2.15 -10.56
N LEU A 136 16.72 -1.50 -9.88
CA LEU A 136 15.42 -2.08 -9.62
C LEU A 136 14.72 -2.55 -10.90
N VAL A 137 14.61 -1.68 -11.89
CA VAL A 137 13.90 -1.99 -13.14
C VAL A 137 14.55 -3.18 -13.86
N GLU A 138 15.88 -3.21 -13.94
CA GLU A 138 16.60 -4.32 -14.53
C GLU A 138 16.32 -5.64 -13.80
N LYS A 139 16.37 -5.62 -12.47
CA LYS A 139 16.12 -6.82 -11.65
C LYS A 139 14.67 -7.28 -11.75
N LEU A 140 13.71 -6.37 -11.75
CA LEU A 140 12.31 -6.72 -11.97
C LEU A 140 12.08 -7.34 -13.36
N GLN A 141 12.75 -6.84 -14.41
CA GLN A 141 12.69 -7.45 -15.75
C GLN A 141 13.29 -8.87 -15.76
N GLN A 142 14.39 -9.10 -15.04
CA GLN A 142 14.98 -10.43 -14.87
C GLN A 142 14.01 -11.38 -14.15
N LEU A 143 13.36 -10.93 -13.08
CA LEU A 143 12.35 -11.71 -12.37
C LEU A 143 11.15 -12.06 -13.27
N ILE A 144 10.67 -11.10 -14.05
CA ILE A 144 9.60 -11.33 -15.05
C ILE A 144 10.01 -12.37 -16.09
N LYS A 145 11.28 -12.37 -16.52
CA LYS A 145 11.81 -13.37 -17.45
C LYS A 145 11.77 -14.77 -16.83
N ILE A 146 12.22 -14.93 -15.58
CA ILE A 146 12.12 -16.20 -14.85
C ILE A 146 10.66 -16.66 -14.75
N TYR A 147 9.76 -15.77 -14.36
CA TYR A 147 8.33 -16.02 -14.30
C TYR A 147 7.76 -16.53 -15.63
N ARG A 148 8.05 -15.85 -16.73
CA ARG A 148 7.53 -16.20 -18.05
C ARG A 148 8.08 -17.52 -18.61
N THR A 149 9.31 -17.87 -18.27
CA THR A 149 9.93 -19.11 -18.77
C THR A 149 9.57 -20.33 -17.95
N GLU A 150 9.40 -20.18 -16.64
CA GLU A 150 9.27 -21.31 -15.71
C GLU A 150 7.94 -21.33 -14.94
N TRP A 151 7.59 -20.21 -14.28
CA TRP A 151 6.51 -20.20 -13.30
C TRP A 151 5.11 -20.18 -13.92
N ILE A 152 4.96 -19.51 -15.05
CA ILE A 152 3.67 -19.41 -15.76
C ILE A 152 3.13 -20.80 -16.13
N LYS A 153 4.00 -21.75 -16.45
CA LYS A 153 3.63 -23.13 -16.78
C LYS A 153 3.03 -23.89 -15.61
N LYS A 154 3.26 -23.42 -14.40
CA LYS A 154 2.71 -23.97 -13.14
C LYS A 154 1.45 -23.23 -12.68
N GLY A 155 0.89 -22.34 -13.49
CA GLY A 155 -0.32 -21.57 -13.18
C GLY A 155 -0.08 -20.42 -12.21
N ILE A 156 1.18 -20.06 -11.92
CA ILE A 156 1.54 -18.88 -11.12
C ILE A 156 1.22 -17.61 -11.92
N ILE A 157 0.64 -16.61 -11.26
CA ILE A 157 0.54 -15.26 -11.77
C ILE A 157 1.40 -14.34 -10.89
N LEU A 158 2.34 -13.65 -11.50
CA LEU A 158 3.17 -12.63 -10.90
C LEU A 158 2.72 -11.26 -11.39
N THR A 159 2.45 -10.33 -10.49
CA THR A 159 2.16 -8.92 -10.79
C THR A 159 3.11 -8.00 -10.04
N ILE A 160 3.48 -6.89 -10.67
CA ILE A 160 4.37 -5.87 -10.12
C ILE A 160 3.68 -4.52 -10.27
N ASP A 161 3.56 -3.80 -9.16
CA ASP A 161 3.05 -2.43 -9.10
C ASP A 161 4.16 -1.53 -8.56
N LEU A 162 4.60 -0.57 -9.40
CA LEU A 162 5.74 0.31 -9.11
C LEU A 162 5.39 1.50 -8.20
N ASP A 163 4.13 1.79 -8.00
CA ASP A 163 3.67 2.86 -7.09
C ASP A 163 2.32 2.48 -6.49
N PRO A 164 2.30 1.45 -5.64
CA PRO A 164 1.06 0.94 -5.09
C PRO A 164 0.38 1.98 -4.21
N SER A 165 -0.86 2.30 -4.53
CA SER A 165 -1.71 3.14 -3.67
C SER A 165 -2.23 2.37 -2.45
N THR A 166 -2.26 1.05 -2.56
CA THR A 166 -2.73 0.11 -1.54
C THR A 166 -1.67 -0.96 -1.32
N ILE A 167 -1.25 -1.12 -0.08
CA ILE A 167 -0.18 -2.05 0.32
C ILE A 167 -0.80 -3.20 1.09
N LEU A 168 -1.32 -4.23 0.41
CA LEU A 168 -2.08 -5.26 1.14
C LEU A 168 -1.90 -6.64 0.62
#